data_12cc6c8c0b8336481661912238ee3b83
#
_entry.id   12cc6c8c0b8336481661912238ee3b83
#
_cell.length_a   1.000
_cell.length_b   1.000
_cell.length_c   1.000
_cell.angle_alpha   90.00
_cell.angle_beta   90.00
_cell.angle_gamma   90.00
#
_symmetry.space_group_name_H-M   'P 1'
#
loop_
_entity.id
_entity.type
_entity.pdbx_description
1 polymer ?
#
loop_
_entity_poly.entity_id
_entity_poly.type
_entity_poly.pdbx_seq_one_letter_code
_entity_poly.pdbx_strand_id
1 'polypeptide(L)'
;SRREHPELKPKSYGFTRSDYDRSIYLGGALGLEFGTVSQVLDILKRTYCGTIGVEYMHISDPEQRVWIQDRIEGRPVTFTQRGRQAILKKLIEAEIFERFLDVKYTGTKRFGLDGGESVVPALEQVIKRGGQLGLKEIVIGMPHRGRLKVLANVMAKPYRAIFNEFKGGSAHPDEVEGSGDVKYHLGASSDREFDT
;
A
#
# COMPACT_ATOMS: atom_id res chain seq x y z
N SER A 1 -15.51 -6.81 -21.72
CA SER A 1 -16.87 -6.77 -21.15
C SER A 1 -16.77 -7.16 -19.67
N ARG A 2 -17.21 -6.29 -18.75
CA ARG A 2 -17.36 -6.66 -17.35
C ARG A 2 -18.39 -7.79 -17.31
N ARG A 3 -17.98 -8.97 -16.84
CA ARG A 3 -18.94 -10.06 -16.57
C ARG A 3 -19.94 -9.56 -15.54
N GLU A 4 -21.22 -9.65 -15.86
CA GLU A 4 -22.26 -9.36 -14.88
C GLU A 4 -22.32 -10.52 -13.88
N HIS A 5 -22.17 -10.22 -12.61
CA HIS A 5 -22.29 -11.17 -11.52
C HIS A 5 -23.72 -11.11 -10.95
N PRO A 6 -24.54 -12.15 -11.16
CA PRO A 6 -25.93 -12.16 -10.67
C PRO A 6 -26.03 -11.95 -9.16
N GLU A 7 -25.04 -12.47 -8.42
CA GLU A 7 -24.93 -12.34 -6.96
C GLU A 7 -24.77 -10.88 -6.47
N LEU A 8 -24.40 -9.96 -7.35
CA LEU A 8 -24.33 -8.53 -7.03
C LEU A 8 -25.61 -7.77 -7.37
N LYS A 9 -26.63 -8.48 -7.89
CA LYS A 9 -27.91 -7.86 -8.27
C LYS A 9 -28.94 -8.09 -7.17
N PRO A 10 -29.50 -7.05 -6.53
CA PRO A 10 -30.51 -7.21 -5.49
C PRO A 10 -31.72 -8.02 -5.96
N LYS A 11 -32.08 -7.94 -7.23
CA LYS A 11 -33.13 -8.72 -7.84
C LYS A 11 -32.95 -10.25 -7.66
N SER A 12 -31.70 -10.73 -7.63
CA SER A 12 -31.39 -12.16 -7.43
C SER A 12 -31.75 -12.64 -6.01
N TYR A 13 -31.91 -11.70 -5.08
CA TYR A 13 -32.33 -11.95 -3.69
C TYR A 13 -33.78 -11.56 -3.41
N GLY A 14 -34.57 -11.35 -4.47
CA GLY A 14 -35.98 -11.03 -4.35
C GLY A 14 -36.33 -9.58 -4.06
N PHE A 15 -35.33 -8.68 -3.99
CA PHE A 15 -35.58 -7.24 -3.82
C PHE A 15 -36.20 -6.63 -5.07
N THR A 16 -37.24 -5.83 -4.85
CA THR A 16 -37.92 -5.04 -5.89
C THR A 16 -37.60 -3.56 -5.72
N ARG A 17 -37.99 -2.74 -6.66
CA ARG A 17 -37.76 -1.29 -6.62
C ARG A 17 -38.36 -0.61 -5.38
N SER A 18 -39.48 -1.11 -4.89
CA SER A 18 -40.16 -0.62 -3.67
C SER A 18 -39.35 -0.87 -2.38
N ASP A 19 -38.43 -1.82 -2.38
CA ASP A 19 -37.63 -2.15 -1.21
C ASP A 19 -36.39 -1.26 -1.05
N TYR A 20 -35.98 -0.54 -2.12
CA TYR A 20 -34.72 0.18 -2.13
C TYR A 20 -34.67 1.32 -1.10
N ASP A 21 -35.75 2.00 -0.85
CA ASP A 21 -35.83 3.14 0.07
C ASP A 21 -36.41 2.77 1.44
N ARG A 22 -36.76 1.48 1.63
CA ARG A 22 -37.26 1.00 2.91
C ARG A 22 -36.12 0.94 3.93
N SER A 23 -36.34 1.55 5.09
CA SER A 23 -35.41 1.48 6.21
C SER A 23 -35.45 0.08 6.84
N ILE A 24 -34.29 -0.53 7.04
CA ILE A 24 -34.09 -1.83 7.68
C ILE A 24 -33.12 -1.70 8.83
N TYR A 25 -33.28 -2.52 9.85
CA TYR A 25 -32.35 -2.59 10.96
C TYR A 25 -31.10 -3.39 10.55
N LEU A 26 -29.92 -2.80 10.71
CA LEU A 26 -28.65 -3.40 10.33
C LEU A 26 -27.78 -3.81 11.53
N GLY A 27 -28.17 -3.44 12.75
CA GLY A 27 -27.50 -3.84 13.98
C GLY A 27 -26.03 -3.38 14.06
N GLY A 28 -25.71 -2.24 13.46
CA GLY A 28 -24.34 -1.72 13.41
C GLY A 28 -23.52 -2.21 12.22
N ALA A 29 -24.01 -3.17 11.43
CA ALA A 29 -23.33 -3.59 10.21
C ALA A 29 -23.13 -2.42 9.25
N LEU A 30 -22.03 -2.42 8.53
CA LEU A 30 -21.63 -1.31 7.60
C LEU A 30 -21.50 0.06 8.29
N GLY A 31 -21.39 0.08 9.64
CA GLY A 31 -21.36 1.30 10.44
C GLY A 31 -22.72 2.00 10.58
N LEU A 32 -23.82 1.32 10.27
CA LEU A 32 -25.17 1.84 10.30
C LEU A 32 -26.04 1.00 11.24
N GLU A 33 -26.81 1.64 12.12
CA GLU A 33 -27.83 0.97 12.91
C GLU A 33 -29.09 0.68 12.08
N PHE A 34 -29.49 1.65 11.27
CA PHE A 34 -30.54 1.55 10.26
C PHE A 34 -30.03 2.05 8.93
N GLY A 35 -30.49 1.45 7.84
CA GLY A 35 -30.14 1.87 6.49
C GLY A 35 -31.13 1.34 5.47
N THR A 36 -31.07 1.86 4.25
CA THR A 36 -31.85 1.39 3.11
C THR A 36 -31.05 0.41 2.27
N VAL A 37 -31.71 -0.40 1.44
CA VAL A 37 -31.05 -1.26 0.45
C VAL A 37 -30.15 -0.45 -0.47
N SER A 38 -30.58 0.76 -0.87
CA SER A 38 -29.74 1.68 -1.67
C SER A 38 -28.43 2.03 -0.94
N GLN A 39 -28.49 2.42 0.32
CA GLN A 39 -27.32 2.77 1.12
C GLN A 39 -26.36 1.58 1.29
N VAL A 40 -26.91 0.38 1.61
CA VAL A 40 -26.11 -0.84 1.71
C VAL A 40 -25.39 -1.13 0.41
N LEU A 41 -26.08 -1.07 -0.73
CA LEU A 41 -25.47 -1.30 -2.05
C LEU A 41 -24.38 -0.29 -2.38
N ASP A 42 -24.58 0.96 -2.04
CA ASP A 42 -23.57 2.00 -2.30
C ASP A 42 -22.30 1.79 -1.45
N ILE A 43 -22.47 1.38 -0.20
CA ILE A 43 -21.34 1.03 0.66
C ILE A 43 -20.59 -0.18 0.10
N LEU A 44 -21.29 -1.28 -0.20
CA LEU A 44 -20.70 -2.50 -0.71
C LEU A 44 -20.00 -2.27 -2.06
N LYS A 45 -20.62 -1.54 -2.98
CA LYS A 45 -20.01 -1.20 -4.27
C LYS A 45 -18.76 -0.34 -4.10
N ARG A 46 -18.78 0.65 -3.23
CA ARG A 46 -17.63 1.51 -2.95
C ARG A 46 -16.49 0.70 -2.32
N THR A 47 -16.80 -0.21 -1.42
CA THR A 47 -15.82 -1.03 -0.71
C THR A 47 -15.21 -2.10 -1.59
N TYR A 48 -16.02 -2.87 -2.31
CA TYR A 48 -15.58 -4.09 -2.98
C TYR A 48 -15.50 -4.01 -4.52
N CYS A 49 -16.08 -2.98 -5.12
CA CYS A 49 -16.10 -2.83 -6.59
C CYS A 49 -15.22 -1.66 -7.08
N GLY A 50 -14.38 -1.12 -6.22
CA GLY A 50 -13.43 -0.05 -6.55
C GLY A 50 -12.18 -0.56 -7.25
N THR A 51 -11.10 0.20 -7.14
CA THR A 51 -9.79 -0.13 -7.73
C THR A 51 -8.85 -0.86 -6.76
N ILE A 52 -9.26 -1.02 -5.51
CA ILE A 52 -8.52 -1.75 -4.47
C ILE A 52 -9.33 -2.97 -4.11
N GLY A 53 -8.71 -4.16 -4.19
CA GLY A 53 -9.26 -5.41 -3.68
C GLY A 53 -8.78 -5.68 -2.27
N VAL A 54 -9.64 -6.18 -1.42
CA VAL A 54 -9.30 -6.60 -0.06
C VAL A 54 -9.65 -8.07 0.10
N GLU A 55 -8.66 -8.89 0.43
CA GLU A 55 -8.80 -10.33 0.61
C GLU A 55 -8.57 -10.67 2.08
N TYR A 56 -9.61 -11.06 2.80
CA TYR A 56 -9.54 -11.41 4.23
C TYR A 56 -10.41 -12.61 4.63
N MET A 57 -11.22 -13.12 3.72
CA MET A 57 -12.16 -14.22 4.02
C MET A 57 -11.45 -15.55 4.28
N HIS A 58 -10.16 -15.68 3.91
CA HIS A 58 -9.30 -16.84 4.19
C HIS A 58 -8.84 -16.90 5.66
N ILE A 59 -8.96 -15.81 6.42
CA ILE A 59 -8.61 -15.77 7.84
C ILE A 59 -9.61 -16.62 8.61
N SER A 60 -9.11 -17.61 9.36
CA SER A 60 -9.97 -18.56 10.08
C SER A 60 -10.62 -17.93 11.31
N ASP A 61 -9.94 -16.99 11.96
CA ASP A 61 -10.42 -16.31 13.16
C ASP A 61 -11.57 -15.33 12.83
N PRO A 62 -12.80 -15.55 13.37
CA PRO A 62 -13.93 -14.69 13.08
C PRO A 62 -13.77 -13.26 13.62
N GLU A 63 -13.10 -13.09 14.77
CA GLU A 63 -12.92 -11.77 15.39
C GLU A 63 -12.00 -10.90 14.54
N GLN A 64 -10.93 -11.48 13.98
CA GLN A 64 -10.06 -10.78 13.04
C GLN A 64 -10.80 -10.40 11.76
N ARG A 65 -11.66 -11.27 11.23
CA ARG A 65 -12.46 -10.95 10.04
C ARG A 65 -13.40 -9.78 10.29
N VAL A 66 -14.14 -9.82 11.40
CA VAL A 66 -15.04 -8.72 11.79
C VAL A 66 -14.25 -7.43 12.00
N TRP A 67 -13.09 -7.51 12.65
CA TRP A 67 -12.24 -6.35 12.85
C TRP A 67 -11.78 -5.68 11.54
N ILE A 68 -11.43 -6.47 10.52
CA ILE A 68 -11.08 -5.96 9.19
C ILE A 68 -12.32 -5.38 8.51
N GLN A 69 -13.42 -6.13 8.52
CA GLN A 69 -14.69 -5.73 7.90
C GLN A 69 -15.17 -4.37 8.39
N ASP A 70 -15.19 -4.16 9.70
CA ASP A 70 -15.58 -2.89 10.32
C ASP A 70 -14.73 -1.71 9.89
N ARG A 71 -13.49 -1.97 9.45
CA ARG A 71 -12.55 -0.93 9.02
C ARG A 71 -12.62 -0.60 7.54
N ILE A 72 -13.02 -1.54 6.72
CA ILE A 72 -13.12 -1.32 5.27
C ILE A 72 -14.55 -0.93 4.84
N GLU A 73 -15.57 -1.40 5.56
CA GLU A 73 -16.96 -1.09 5.29
C GLU A 73 -17.41 0.17 6.05
N GLY A 74 -18.26 0.97 5.47
CA GLY A 74 -18.90 2.11 6.12
C GLY A 74 -18.02 3.33 6.43
N ARG A 75 -16.71 3.22 6.32
CA ARG A 75 -15.77 4.31 6.62
C ARG A 75 -14.95 4.69 5.39
N PRO A 76 -15.36 5.70 4.61
CA PRO A 76 -14.55 6.15 3.50
C PRO A 76 -13.23 6.72 4.03
N VAL A 77 -12.12 6.24 3.49
CA VAL A 77 -10.80 6.80 3.77
C VAL A 77 -10.70 8.17 3.10
N THR A 78 -10.52 9.21 3.89
CA THR A 78 -10.30 10.57 3.40
C THR A 78 -8.91 11.03 3.80
N PHE A 79 -8.17 11.59 2.85
CA PHE A 79 -6.88 12.19 3.13
C PHE A 79 -7.04 13.70 3.31
N THR A 80 -6.39 14.25 4.34
CA THR A 80 -6.24 15.69 4.47
C THR A 80 -5.43 16.24 3.30
N GLN A 81 -5.49 17.55 3.08
CA GLN A 81 -4.68 18.20 2.05
C GLN A 81 -3.18 17.96 2.29
N ARG A 82 -2.71 18.09 3.52
CA ARG A 82 -1.31 17.77 3.92
C ARG A 82 -0.96 16.31 3.62
N GLY A 83 -1.86 15.37 3.90
CA GLY A 83 -1.67 13.96 3.60
C GLY A 83 -1.52 13.70 2.09
N ARG A 84 -2.38 14.32 1.27
CA ARG A 84 -2.29 14.22 -0.20
C ARG A 84 -0.98 14.79 -0.74
N GLN A 85 -0.53 15.93 -0.20
CA GLN A 85 0.77 16.52 -0.57
C GLN A 85 1.94 15.61 -0.19
N ALA A 86 1.91 15.00 0.99
CA ALA A 86 2.94 14.06 1.42
C ALA A 86 3.00 12.81 0.51
N ILE A 87 1.84 12.26 0.14
CA ILE A 87 1.76 11.15 -0.81
C ILE A 87 2.34 11.55 -2.17
N LEU A 88 1.91 12.69 -2.73
CA LEU A 88 2.41 13.18 -4.00
C LEU A 88 3.92 13.41 -3.98
N LYS A 89 4.45 14.01 -2.92
CA LYS A 89 5.89 14.21 -2.73
C LYS A 89 6.64 12.89 -2.81
N LYS A 90 6.17 11.86 -2.09
CA LYS A 90 6.81 10.53 -2.09
C LYS A 90 6.74 9.83 -3.44
N LEU A 91 5.64 10.00 -4.18
CA LEU A 91 5.53 9.47 -5.54
C LEU A 91 6.52 10.15 -6.48
N ILE A 92 6.64 11.47 -6.42
CA ILE A 92 7.59 12.25 -7.23
C ILE A 92 9.04 11.87 -6.88
N GLU A 93 9.39 11.79 -5.60
CA GLU A 93 10.72 11.37 -5.15
C GLU A 93 11.07 9.98 -5.71
N ALA A 94 10.13 9.05 -5.65
CA ALA A 94 10.32 7.70 -6.13
C ALA A 94 10.51 7.65 -7.67
N GLU A 95 9.68 8.34 -8.43
CA GLU A 95 9.78 8.39 -9.89
C GLU A 95 11.08 9.06 -10.35
N ILE A 96 11.40 10.23 -9.79
CA ILE A 96 12.61 10.99 -10.18
C ILE A 96 13.88 10.19 -9.88
N PHE A 97 13.93 9.46 -8.76
CA PHE A 97 15.07 8.62 -8.42
C PHE A 97 15.32 7.54 -9.48
N GLU A 98 14.29 6.82 -9.91
CA GLU A 98 14.44 5.80 -10.96
C GLU A 98 14.80 6.40 -12.32
N ARG A 99 14.17 7.51 -12.70
CA ARG A 99 14.53 8.23 -13.93
C ARG A 99 15.98 8.74 -13.92
N PHE A 100 16.44 9.23 -12.77
CA PHE A 100 17.84 9.64 -12.62
C PHE A 100 18.78 8.45 -12.84
N LEU A 101 18.51 7.30 -12.23
CA LEU A 101 19.32 6.10 -12.43
C LEU A 101 19.30 5.63 -13.88
N ASP A 102 18.17 5.75 -14.57
CA ASP A 102 18.02 5.40 -15.98
C ASP A 102 18.94 6.23 -16.88
N VAL A 103 18.88 7.51 -16.71
CA VAL A 103 19.67 8.46 -17.52
C VAL A 103 21.15 8.38 -17.19
N LYS A 104 21.48 8.25 -15.89
CA LYS A 104 22.88 8.33 -15.43
C LYS A 104 23.65 7.03 -15.59
N TYR A 105 23.00 5.89 -15.45
CA TYR A 105 23.61 4.56 -15.46
C TYR A 105 23.01 3.68 -16.55
N THR A 106 23.04 4.19 -17.78
CA THR A 106 22.54 3.50 -18.97
C THR A 106 23.17 2.11 -19.12
N GLY A 107 22.35 1.10 -19.43
CA GLY A 107 22.80 -0.28 -19.58
C GLY A 107 22.96 -1.06 -18.28
N THR A 108 22.85 -0.42 -17.11
CA THR A 108 22.89 -1.12 -15.82
C THR A 108 21.47 -1.52 -15.40
N LYS A 109 21.30 -2.75 -14.95
CA LYS A 109 20.01 -3.21 -14.38
C LYS A 109 19.64 -2.35 -13.17
N ARG A 110 18.40 -1.90 -13.08
CA ARG A 110 17.90 -1.06 -11.99
C ARG A 110 16.78 -1.71 -11.19
N PHE A 111 16.11 -2.71 -11.78
CA PHE A 111 14.94 -3.39 -11.23
C PHE A 111 13.91 -2.39 -10.68
N GLY A 112 13.49 -1.46 -11.53
CA GLY A 112 12.54 -0.40 -11.20
C GLY A 112 11.19 -0.91 -10.73
N LEU A 113 10.44 -0.03 -10.11
CA LEU A 113 9.12 -0.29 -9.55
C LEU A 113 8.00 0.35 -10.41
N ASP A 114 8.27 0.48 -11.71
CA ASP A 114 7.37 1.15 -12.65
C ASP A 114 5.92 0.66 -12.50
N GLY A 115 4.99 1.58 -12.26
CA GLY A 115 3.59 1.30 -11.99
C GLY A 115 3.25 0.86 -10.56
N GLY A 116 4.26 0.65 -9.71
CA GLY A 116 4.11 0.26 -8.31
C GLY A 116 4.60 1.31 -7.31
N GLU A 117 4.81 2.56 -7.73
CA GLU A 117 5.39 3.63 -6.90
C GLU A 117 4.58 3.91 -5.64
N SER A 118 3.29 3.60 -5.64
CA SER A 118 2.40 3.75 -4.48
C SER A 118 2.82 2.91 -3.26
N VAL A 119 3.66 1.89 -3.44
CA VAL A 119 4.24 1.12 -2.32
C VAL A 119 5.09 2.01 -1.41
N VAL A 120 5.74 3.05 -1.94
CA VAL A 120 6.58 3.96 -1.14
C VAL A 120 5.76 4.72 -0.10
N PRO A 121 4.75 5.51 -0.46
CA PRO A 121 3.91 6.17 0.54
C PRO A 121 3.10 5.17 1.40
N ALA A 122 2.76 3.98 0.90
CA ALA A 122 2.10 2.94 1.68
C ALA A 122 3.00 2.42 2.80
N LEU A 123 4.25 2.06 2.51
CA LEU A 123 5.22 1.63 3.51
C LEU A 123 5.53 2.73 4.54
N GLU A 124 5.70 3.98 4.10
CA GLU A 124 5.86 5.14 4.99
C GLU A 124 4.68 5.24 5.99
N GLN A 125 3.47 5.06 5.51
CA GLN A 125 2.28 5.11 6.37
C GLN A 125 2.21 3.90 7.33
N VAL A 126 2.58 2.70 6.88
CA VAL A 126 2.65 1.50 7.72
C VAL A 126 3.66 1.69 8.85
N ILE A 127 4.86 2.17 8.53
CA ILE A 127 5.92 2.42 9.52
C ILE A 127 5.48 3.50 10.52
N LYS A 128 4.99 4.64 10.02
CA LYS A 128 4.48 5.73 10.88
C LYS A 128 3.38 5.23 11.82
N ARG A 129 2.39 4.54 11.29
CA ARG A 129 1.26 4.05 12.08
C ARG A 129 1.69 2.96 13.06
N GLY A 130 2.60 2.08 12.63
CA GLY A 130 3.19 1.06 13.49
C GLY A 130 3.88 1.68 14.70
N GLY A 131 4.73 2.67 14.50
CA GLY A 131 5.39 3.40 15.58
C GLY A 131 4.39 4.08 16.54
N GLN A 132 3.35 4.72 16.02
CA GLN A 132 2.27 5.31 16.83
C GLN A 132 1.52 4.26 17.68
N LEU A 133 1.46 3.01 17.23
CA LEU A 133 0.85 1.89 17.93
C LEU A 133 1.83 1.14 18.85
N GLY A 134 3.07 1.63 18.98
CA GLY A 134 4.06 1.09 19.90
C GLY A 134 5.00 0.04 19.32
N LEU A 135 4.98 -0.20 18.00
CA LEU A 135 5.98 -1.04 17.34
C LEU A 135 7.37 -0.41 17.49
N LYS A 136 8.35 -1.22 17.83
CA LYS A 136 9.74 -0.80 18.02
C LYS A 136 10.60 -1.13 16.80
N GLU A 137 10.33 -2.23 16.15
CA GLU A 137 11.09 -2.69 15.01
C GLU A 137 10.18 -3.17 13.88
N ILE A 138 10.60 -2.93 12.66
CA ILE A 138 9.94 -3.43 11.45
C ILE A 138 11.03 -4.01 10.54
N VAL A 139 10.88 -5.28 10.18
CA VAL A 139 11.76 -5.95 9.22
C VAL A 139 11.06 -6.03 7.87
N ILE A 140 11.71 -5.51 6.83
CA ILE A 140 11.19 -5.51 5.47
C ILE A 140 12.00 -6.50 4.63
N GLY A 141 11.39 -7.64 4.28
CA GLY A 141 11.92 -8.61 3.34
C GLY A 141 11.40 -8.31 1.93
N MET A 142 12.30 -8.26 0.94
CA MET A 142 11.90 -7.95 -0.43
C MET A 142 12.88 -8.53 -1.45
N PRO A 143 12.40 -8.91 -2.66
CA PRO A 143 13.24 -9.27 -3.78
C PRO A 143 13.97 -8.04 -4.34
N HIS A 144 14.64 -8.18 -5.47
CA HIS A 144 15.40 -7.09 -6.10
C HIS A 144 14.53 -5.98 -6.69
N ARG A 145 13.32 -6.29 -7.18
CA ARG A 145 12.45 -5.27 -7.80
C ARG A 145 11.99 -4.21 -6.80
N GLY A 146 12.27 -2.96 -7.13
CA GLY A 146 11.99 -1.81 -6.28
C GLY A 146 12.88 -1.67 -5.06
N ARG A 147 13.84 -2.59 -4.82
CA ARG A 147 14.66 -2.58 -3.60
C ARG A 147 15.43 -1.29 -3.42
N LEU A 148 16.11 -0.79 -4.45
CA LEU A 148 16.89 0.45 -4.36
C LEU A 148 16.00 1.65 -4.01
N LYS A 149 14.80 1.69 -4.57
CA LYS A 149 13.80 2.72 -4.26
C LYS A 149 13.34 2.64 -2.81
N VAL A 150 13.01 1.46 -2.30
CA VAL A 150 12.61 1.28 -0.90
C VAL A 150 13.76 1.62 0.04
N LEU A 151 15.00 1.17 -0.25
CA LEU A 151 16.16 1.53 0.56
C LEU A 151 16.38 3.04 0.64
N ALA A 152 16.25 3.76 -0.49
CA ALA A 152 16.44 5.21 -0.53
C ALA A 152 15.24 5.97 0.07
N ASN A 153 14.04 5.73 -0.44
CA ASN A 153 12.87 6.58 -0.18
C ASN A 153 12.08 6.17 1.07
N VAL A 154 12.23 4.91 1.56
CA VAL A 154 11.58 4.42 2.77
C VAL A 154 12.58 4.25 3.90
N MET A 155 13.68 3.53 3.67
CA MET A 155 14.70 3.25 4.69
C MET A 155 15.72 4.39 4.87
N ALA A 156 15.60 5.47 4.09
CA ALA A 156 16.50 6.64 4.13
C ALA A 156 17.99 6.30 3.91
N LYS A 157 18.30 5.22 3.17
CA LYS A 157 19.68 4.96 2.75
C LYS A 157 20.19 6.14 1.91
N PRO A 158 21.34 6.73 2.23
CA PRO A 158 21.86 7.89 1.50
C PRO A 158 22.04 7.59 0.01
N TYR A 159 21.55 8.47 -0.86
CA TYR A 159 21.72 8.33 -2.31
C TYR A 159 23.19 8.17 -2.72
N ARG A 160 24.11 8.89 -2.02
CA ARG A 160 25.55 8.79 -2.27
C ARG A 160 26.07 7.36 -2.11
N ALA A 161 25.55 6.59 -1.15
CA ALA A 161 25.94 5.20 -0.96
C ALA A 161 25.48 4.34 -2.13
N ILE A 162 24.23 4.50 -2.57
CA ILE A 162 23.69 3.80 -3.74
C ILE A 162 24.48 4.16 -5.01
N PHE A 163 24.77 5.45 -5.24
CA PHE A 163 25.53 5.87 -6.40
C PHE A 163 26.98 5.38 -6.39
N ASN A 164 27.59 5.25 -5.21
CA ASN A 164 28.91 4.64 -5.06
C ASN A 164 28.90 3.16 -5.51
N GLU A 165 27.87 2.43 -5.11
CA GLU A 165 27.68 1.03 -5.53
C GLU A 165 27.51 0.90 -7.06
N PHE A 166 26.83 1.84 -7.71
CA PHE A 166 26.72 1.90 -9.18
C PHE A 166 28.06 2.19 -9.88
N LYS A 167 28.99 2.87 -9.20
CA LYS A 167 30.36 3.12 -9.71
C LYS A 167 31.34 1.98 -9.44
N GLY A 168 30.88 0.86 -8.88
CA GLY A 168 31.73 -0.27 -8.52
C GLY A 168 32.41 -0.16 -7.15
N GLY A 169 32.09 0.89 -6.37
CA GLY A 169 32.49 0.97 -4.97
C GLY A 169 31.65 0.01 -4.10
N SER A 170 32.28 -0.57 -3.07
CA SER A 170 31.57 -1.33 -2.05
C SER A 170 31.25 -0.43 -0.85
N ALA A 171 30.07 -0.59 -0.26
CA ALA A 171 29.74 0.02 1.03
C ALA A 171 30.44 -0.71 2.19
N HIS A 172 30.85 -1.96 1.97
CA HIS A 172 31.59 -2.82 2.91
C HIS A 172 32.75 -3.49 2.17
N PRO A 173 33.91 -2.81 2.02
CA PRO A 173 35.04 -3.31 1.23
C PRO A 173 35.59 -4.65 1.70
N ASP A 174 35.45 -4.96 2.97
CA ASP A 174 36.08 -6.11 3.62
C ASP A 174 35.24 -7.39 3.60
N GLU A 175 33.98 -7.34 3.19
CA GLU A 175 33.05 -8.48 3.33
C GLU A 175 32.61 -9.12 2.02
N VAL A 176 32.84 -8.49 0.86
CA VAL A 176 32.24 -9.00 -0.39
C VAL A 176 33.17 -8.89 -1.59
N GLU A 177 33.91 -9.94 -1.85
CA GLU A 177 34.37 -10.28 -3.21
C GLU A 177 33.18 -10.79 -4.02
N GLY A 178 32.33 -9.92 -4.55
CA GLY A 178 31.10 -10.30 -5.20
C GLY A 178 30.93 -9.69 -6.60
N SER A 179 30.29 -10.46 -7.47
CA SER A 179 29.88 -10.05 -8.80
C SER A 179 28.97 -8.81 -8.78
N GLY A 180 28.83 -8.08 -9.88
CA GLY A 180 28.04 -6.86 -10.01
C GLY A 180 26.54 -6.97 -9.62
N ASP A 181 26.09 -8.13 -9.14
CA ASP A 181 24.71 -8.38 -8.69
C ASP A 181 24.49 -8.05 -7.20
N VAL A 182 25.57 -7.92 -6.43
CA VAL A 182 25.51 -7.69 -4.96
C VAL A 182 24.75 -6.43 -4.58
N LYS A 183 24.88 -5.34 -5.33
CA LYS A 183 24.20 -4.06 -5.06
C LYS A 183 22.67 -4.17 -4.95
N TYR A 184 22.08 -5.15 -5.61
CA TYR A 184 20.62 -5.36 -5.57
C TYR A 184 20.15 -6.17 -4.37
N HIS A 185 21.08 -6.74 -3.61
CA HIS A 185 20.79 -7.58 -2.45
C HIS A 185 21.27 -6.98 -1.14
N LEU A 186 21.93 -5.83 -1.18
CA LEU A 186 22.33 -5.09 0.02
C LEU A 186 21.12 -4.58 0.80
N GLY A 187 21.22 -4.62 2.12
CA GLY A 187 20.21 -4.10 3.03
C GLY A 187 20.54 -2.69 3.53
N ALA A 188 19.73 -2.24 4.45
CA ALA A 188 19.98 -1.06 5.27
C ALA A 188 19.21 -1.19 6.58
N SER A 189 19.75 -0.63 7.66
CA SER A 189 19.04 -0.36 8.90
C SER A 189 19.03 1.14 9.14
N SER A 190 17.93 1.66 9.64
CA SER A 190 17.82 3.07 9.99
C SER A 190 16.75 3.29 11.04
N ASP A 191 16.96 4.27 11.88
CA ASP A 191 15.92 4.80 12.75
C ASP A 191 15.05 5.77 11.93
N ARG A 192 13.72 5.69 12.14
CA ARG A 192 12.76 6.52 11.44
C ARG A 192 11.99 7.36 12.43
N GLU A 193 12.12 8.67 12.30
CA GLU A 193 11.34 9.64 13.07
C GLU A 193 10.26 10.25 12.17
N PHE A 194 9.07 10.43 12.73
CA PHE A 194 7.95 11.05 12.06
C PHE A 194 7.39 12.17 12.91
N ASP A 195 7.09 13.29 12.28
CA ASP A 195 6.35 14.37 12.92
C ASP A 195 5.01 13.83 13.42
N THR A 196 4.71 14.07 14.68
CA THR A 196 3.47 13.68 15.36
C THR A 196 2.27 14.50 14.86
#